data_1792f4a59ef97d15d7f11e26068a9752
#
_entry.id   1792f4a59ef97d15d7f11e26068a9752
#
_cell.length_a   1.000
_cell.length_b   1.000
_cell.length_c   1.000
_cell.angle_alpha   90.00
_cell.angle_beta   90.00
_cell.angle_gamma   90.00
#
_symmetry.space_group_name_H-M   'P 1'
#
loop_
_entity.id
_entity.type
_entity.pdbx_description
1 polymer ?
#
loop_
_entity_poly.entity_id
_entity_poly.type
_entity_poly.pdbx_seq_one_letter_code
_entity_poly.pdbx_strand_id
1 'polypeptide(L)' 'KILAVLIDLEDSQDMWEPILIELRSRLEKPTVFIAYGPHKNIELMAKAKKLGCDHVLAKSAFISKIRGILKSAV' A
#
# COMPACT_ATOMS: atom_id res chain seq x y z
N LYS A 1 -6.08 -14.10 10.19
CA LYS A 1 -6.74 -12.88 9.75
C LYS A 1 -5.70 -11.83 9.37
N ILE A 2 -5.81 -11.28 8.15
CA ILE A 2 -4.87 -10.28 7.66
C ILE A 2 -5.44 -8.88 7.93
N LEU A 3 -4.69 -8.08 8.69
CA LEU A 3 -5.10 -6.72 9.02
C LEU A 3 -4.52 -5.66 8.07
N ALA A 4 -3.35 -5.94 7.51
CA ALA A 4 -2.70 -5.00 6.61
C ALA A 4 -1.86 -5.71 5.56
N VAL A 5 -1.78 -5.12 4.37
CA VAL A 5 -0.93 -5.57 3.28
C VAL A 5 0.00 -4.41 2.93
N LEU A 6 1.30 -4.67 2.94
CA LEU A 6 2.31 -3.66 2.65
C LEU A 6 2.88 -3.89 1.25
N ILE A 7 2.88 -2.85 0.43
CA ILE A 7 3.38 -2.90 -0.94
C ILE A 7 4.58 -1.96 -1.07
N ASP A 8 5.73 -2.52 -1.44
CA ASP A 8 6.92 -1.73 -1.70
C ASP A 8 6.95 -1.34 -3.18
N LEU A 9 6.70 -0.07 -3.46
CA LEU A 9 6.64 0.44 -4.84
C LEU A 9 8.03 0.56 -5.49
N GLU A 10 9.10 0.37 -4.72
CA GLU A 10 10.45 0.35 -5.29
C GLU A 10 10.74 -0.96 -6.02
N ASP A 11 9.98 -2.01 -5.69
CA ASP A 11 10.05 -3.26 -6.44
C ASP A 11 9.50 -3.04 -7.85
N SER A 12 9.86 -3.95 -8.76
CA SER A 12 9.35 -3.89 -10.12
C SER A 12 7.82 -3.87 -10.13
N GLN A 13 7.24 -2.96 -10.90
CA GLN A 13 5.79 -2.85 -11.04
C GLN A 13 5.19 -4.17 -11.52
N ASP A 14 5.90 -4.91 -12.37
CA ASP A 14 5.45 -6.20 -12.85
C ASP A 14 5.30 -7.24 -11.73
N MET A 15 5.97 -7.00 -10.60
CA MET A 15 5.88 -7.88 -9.45
C MET A 15 4.74 -7.48 -8.51
N TRP A 16 4.66 -6.22 -8.11
CA TRP A 16 3.68 -5.84 -7.09
C TRP A 16 2.26 -5.57 -7.65
N GLU A 17 2.14 -5.11 -8.90
CA GLU A 17 0.84 -4.76 -9.44
C GLU A 17 -0.13 -5.94 -9.52
N PRO A 18 0.27 -7.09 -10.12
CA PRO A 18 -0.62 -8.27 -10.17
C PRO A 18 -0.97 -8.78 -8.78
N ILE A 19 -0.01 -8.73 -7.85
CA ILE A 19 -0.25 -9.18 -6.47
C ILE A 19 -1.27 -8.29 -5.79
N LEU A 20 -1.14 -6.97 -5.95
CA LEU A 20 -2.07 -6.02 -5.36
C LEU A 20 -3.49 -6.25 -5.88
N ILE A 21 -3.64 -6.41 -7.19
CA ILE A 21 -4.95 -6.62 -7.81
C ILE A 21 -5.57 -7.91 -7.29
N GLU A 22 -4.79 -8.98 -7.23
CA GLU A 22 -5.26 -10.28 -6.75
C GLU A 22 -5.69 -10.21 -5.29
N LEU A 23 -4.84 -9.66 -4.43
CA LEU A 23 -5.14 -9.58 -3.00
C LEU A 23 -6.33 -8.66 -2.73
N ARG A 24 -6.44 -7.55 -3.47
CA ARG A 24 -7.55 -6.61 -3.27
C ARG A 24 -8.88 -7.25 -3.63
N SER A 25 -8.89 -8.16 -4.60
CA SER A 25 -10.11 -8.88 -4.98
C SER A 25 -10.52 -9.94 -3.95
N ARG A 26 -9.57 -10.46 -3.18
CA ARG A 26 -9.81 -11.52 -2.21
C ARG A 26 -10.00 -11.05 -0.78
N LEU A 27 -9.33 -9.95 -0.41
CA LEU A 27 -9.33 -9.45 0.96
C LEU A 27 -10.27 -8.26 1.08
N GLU A 28 -11.20 -8.37 2.01
CA GLU A 28 -12.17 -7.31 2.26
C GLU A 28 -11.77 -6.49 3.49
N LYS A 29 -12.45 -5.36 3.70
CA LYS A 29 -12.26 -4.60 4.91
C LYS A 29 -12.59 -5.47 6.13
N PRO A 30 -11.89 -5.31 7.26
CA PRO A 30 -11.05 -4.16 7.58
C PRO A 30 -9.58 -4.24 7.12
N THR A 31 -9.23 -5.12 6.18
CA THR A 31 -7.86 -5.17 5.68
C THR A 31 -7.46 -3.87 5.02
N VAL A 32 -6.32 -3.31 5.45
CA VAL A 32 -5.81 -2.03 4.95
C VAL A 32 -4.64 -2.30 4.01
N PHE A 33 -4.67 -1.68 2.83
CA PHE A 33 -3.60 -1.79 1.84
C PHE A 33 -2.76 -0.52 1.89
N ILE A 34 -1.48 -0.67 2.20
CA ILE A 34 -0.55 0.45 2.37
C ILE A 34 0.60 0.29 1.39
N ALA A 35 0.78 1.26 0.50
CA ALA A 35 1.91 1.28 -0.42
C ALA A 35 2.89 2.37 0.02
N TYR A 36 4.18 2.12 -0.18
CA TYR A 36 5.21 3.09 0.12
C TYR A 36 6.30 3.05 -0.95
N GLY A 37 6.91 4.18 -1.21
CA GLY A 37 7.93 4.25 -2.25
C GLY A 37 8.56 5.63 -2.37
N PRO A 38 9.35 5.86 -3.43
CA PRO A 38 10.04 7.14 -3.61
C PRO A 38 9.03 8.25 -3.90
N HIS A 39 9.06 9.29 -3.06
CA HIS A 39 8.14 10.41 -3.16
C HIS A 39 8.26 11.17 -4.50
N LYS A 40 9.34 10.98 -5.21
CA LYS A 40 9.55 11.64 -6.51
C LYS A 40 8.75 11.01 -7.64
N ASN A 41 8.30 9.79 -7.48
CA ASN A 41 7.54 9.10 -8.51
C ASN A 41 6.04 9.23 -8.25
N ILE A 42 5.52 10.40 -8.59
CA ILE A 42 4.11 10.73 -8.35
C ILE A 42 3.17 9.82 -9.14
N GLU A 43 3.53 9.49 -10.38
CA GLU A 43 2.70 8.62 -11.22
C GLU A 43 2.54 7.23 -10.63
N LEU A 44 3.63 6.67 -10.12
CA LEU A 44 3.60 5.35 -9.51
C LEU A 44 2.73 5.35 -8.26
N MET A 45 2.86 6.38 -7.43
CA MET A 45 2.07 6.50 -6.21
C MET A 45 0.58 6.67 -6.53
N ALA A 46 0.26 7.48 -7.54
CA ALA A 46 -1.12 7.67 -7.98
C ALA A 46 -1.72 6.36 -8.52
N LYS A 47 -0.92 5.57 -9.24
CA LYS A 47 -1.36 4.28 -9.76
C LYS A 47 -1.69 3.30 -8.63
N ALA A 48 -0.85 3.25 -7.60
CA ALA A 48 -1.10 2.40 -6.44
C ALA A 48 -2.41 2.78 -5.76
N LYS A 49 -2.66 4.07 -5.61
CA LYS A 49 -3.91 4.57 -5.03
C LYS A 49 -5.11 4.16 -5.87
N LYS A 50 -5.00 4.31 -7.17
CA LYS A 50 -6.06 3.95 -8.12
C LYS A 50 -6.37 2.46 -8.07
N LEU A 51 -5.36 1.62 -7.86
CA LEU A 51 -5.54 0.17 -7.81
C LEU A 51 -6.10 -0.34 -6.49
N GLY A 52 -6.33 0.54 -5.53
CA GLY A 52 -7.04 0.17 -4.33
C GLY A 52 -6.27 0.28 -3.02
N CYS A 53 -5.09 0.88 -3.02
CA CYS A 53 -4.37 1.12 -1.78
C CYS A 53 -5.09 2.18 -0.95
N ASP A 54 -5.30 1.90 0.32
CA ASP A 54 -5.94 2.83 1.24
C ASP A 54 -5.00 3.98 1.60
N HIS A 55 -3.71 3.68 1.70
CA HIS A 55 -2.68 4.67 2.00
C HIS A 55 -1.52 4.51 1.03
N VAL A 56 -1.02 5.62 0.51
CA VAL A 56 0.18 5.64 -0.32
C VAL A 56 1.11 6.68 0.26
N LEU A 57 2.26 6.25 0.76
CA LEU A 57 3.16 7.08 1.54
C LEU A 57 4.54 7.15 0.92
N ALA A 58 5.21 8.30 1.08
CA ALA A 58 6.63 8.38 0.81
C ALA A 58 7.35 7.47 1.80
N LYS A 59 8.43 6.83 1.37
CA LYS A 59 9.18 5.91 2.22
C LYS A 59 9.64 6.56 3.53
N SER A 60 10.03 7.83 3.48
CA SER A 60 10.46 8.57 4.67
C SER A 60 9.31 8.79 5.66
N ALA A 61 8.08 8.89 5.18
CA ALA A 61 6.92 9.09 6.03
C ALA A 61 6.31 7.77 6.50
N PHE A 62 6.59 6.69 5.81
CA PHE A 62 6.01 5.37 6.11
C PHE A 62 6.29 4.94 7.55
N ILE A 63 7.54 5.00 7.96
CA ILE A 63 7.95 4.55 9.30
C ILE A 63 7.24 5.33 10.39
N SER A 64 7.09 6.64 10.23
CA SER A 64 6.45 7.47 11.24
C SER A 64 4.93 7.31 11.28
N LYS A 65 4.31 6.95 10.16
CA LYS A 65 2.86 6.87 10.06
C LYS A 65 2.29 5.48 10.22
N ILE A 66 3.10 4.43 9.97
CA ILE A 66 2.60 3.07 9.96
C ILE A 66 1.96 2.66 11.29
N ARG A 67 2.54 3.07 12.39
CA ARG A 67 2.02 2.74 13.71
C ARG A 67 0.61 3.27 13.91
N GLY A 68 0.37 4.53 13.52
CA GLY A 68 -0.96 5.13 13.63
C GLY A 68 -1.98 4.46 12.72
N ILE A 69 -1.57 4.11 11.50
CA ILE A 69 -2.44 3.43 10.54
C ILE A 69 -2.85 2.07 11.06
N LEU A 70 -1.90 1.28 11.54
CA LEU A 70 -2.18 -0.05 12.07
C LEU A 70 -3.01 0.01 13.34
N LYS A 71 -2.78 1.00 14.18
CA LYS A 71 -3.55 1.20 15.40
C LYS A 71 -5.00 1.51 15.07
N SER A 72 -5.24 2.29 14.02
CA SER A 72 -6.60 2.61 13.59
C SER A 72 -7.32 1.42 12.97
N ALA A 73 -6.57 0.48 12.38
CA ALA A 73 -7.14 -0.71 11.74
C ALA A 73 -7.51 -1.79 12.74
N VAL A 74 -6.97 -1.72 13.94
CA VAL A 74 -7.26 -2.65 15.03
C VAL A 74 -8.34 -2.08 15.95
#